data_15a0aea7d477403eda17a3b6537abf1b
#
_entry.id   15a0aea7d477403eda17a3b6537abf1b
#
_cell.length_a   1.000
_cell.length_b   1.000
_cell.length_c   1.000
_cell.angle_alpha   90.00
_cell.angle_beta   90.00
_cell.angle_gamma   90.00
#
_symmetry.space_group_name_H-M   'P 1'
#
loop_
_entity.id
_entity.type
_entity.pdbx_description
1 polymer ?
#
loop_
_entity_poly.entity_id
_entity_poly.type
_entity_poly.pdbx_seq_one_letter_code
_entity_poly.pdbx_strand_id
1 'polypeptide(L)'
;MNDNKTTAEGYSAAQKLPVRVVLENIRSGINVGAFFRSGDAFRIEAVELCGYTANPPHRDILKSALGSSEYVPWRSHDSALTAIASLQREGFKVAAIEQAPSSIALHDWQPAPGESWAFVFGNEVRGVEDETIERCDITIEIPQFGAKQSLNVSVCGGILLWEAARKMQFPY
;
A
#
# COMPACT_ATOMS: atom_id res chain seq x y z
N MET A 1 -13.70 21.98 15.24
CA MET A 1 -13.35 20.56 15.02
C MET A 1 -14.34 20.04 13.99
N ASN A 2 -13.88 19.63 12.80
CA ASN A 2 -14.81 19.06 11.81
C ASN A 2 -15.21 17.67 12.27
N ASP A 3 -16.48 17.50 12.66
CA ASP A 3 -17.10 16.22 13.00
C ASP A 3 -17.40 15.32 11.77
N ASN A 4 -16.62 15.46 10.70
CA ASN A 4 -16.73 14.62 9.50
C ASN A 4 -15.93 13.30 9.65
N LYS A 5 -16.04 12.64 10.80
CA LYS A 5 -15.55 11.26 10.90
C LYS A 5 -16.52 10.38 10.13
N THR A 6 -16.03 9.86 9.01
CA THR A 6 -16.76 8.86 8.23
C THR A 6 -16.98 7.61 9.10
N THR A 7 -18.20 7.12 9.23
CA THR A 7 -18.48 5.81 9.85
C THR A 7 -18.00 4.68 8.95
N ALA A 8 -17.94 3.44 9.46
CA ALA A 8 -17.61 2.26 8.64
C ALA A 8 -18.54 2.11 7.42
N GLU A 9 -19.85 2.39 7.61
CA GLU A 9 -20.85 2.42 6.54
C GLU A 9 -20.57 3.56 5.56
N GLY A 10 -20.27 4.75 6.06
CA GLY A 10 -19.87 5.90 5.26
C GLY A 10 -18.57 5.65 4.48
N TYR A 11 -17.60 4.90 5.06
CA TYR A 11 -16.40 4.49 4.33
C TYR A 11 -16.75 3.65 3.11
N SER A 12 -17.65 2.67 3.25
CA SER A 12 -18.04 1.78 2.15
C SER A 12 -18.72 2.53 1.00
N ALA A 13 -19.52 3.55 1.31
CA ALA A 13 -20.23 4.37 0.33
C ALA A 13 -19.39 5.50 -0.27
N ALA A 14 -18.29 5.90 0.39
CA ALA A 14 -17.45 7.01 -0.06
C ALA A 14 -16.63 6.65 -1.31
N GLN A 15 -16.36 7.66 -2.14
CA GLN A 15 -15.40 7.54 -3.23
C GLN A 15 -14.04 7.08 -2.69
N LYS A 16 -13.43 6.09 -3.34
CA LYS A 16 -12.11 5.56 -3.00
C LYS A 16 -11.03 6.24 -3.84
N LEU A 17 -9.87 6.45 -3.22
CA LEU A 17 -8.64 6.66 -3.96
C LEU A 17 -8.37 5.35 -4.74
N PRO A 18 -8.21 5.37 -6.07
CA PRO A 18 -8.05 4.16 -6.89
C PRO A 18 -6.63 3.58 -6.70
N VAL A 19 -6.35 3.20 -5.47
CA VAL A 19 -5.08 2.66 -5.01
C VAL A 19 -5.32 1.39 -4.21
N ARG A 20 -4.52 0.36 -4.47
CA ARG A 20 -4.38 -0.82 -3.61
C ARG A 20 -2.96 -0.95 -3.10
N VAL A 21 -2.82 -1.50 -1.91
CA VAL A 21 -1.55 -1.79 -1.26
C VAL A 21 -1.33 -3.28 -1.23
N VAL A 22 -0.20 -3.75 -1.77
CA VAL A 22 0.22 -5.15 -1.75
C VAL A 22 1.32 -5.32 -0.70
N LEU A 23 1.11 -6.18 0.26
CA LEU A 23 2.03 -6.45 1.37
C LEU A 23 2.67 -7.82 1.19
N GLU A 24 3.90 -7.84 0.69
CA GLU A 24 4.65 -9.06 0.40
C GLU A 24 5.48 -9.50 1.60
N ASN A 25 5.11 -10.62 2.20
CA ASN A 25 5.91 -11.25 3.26
C ASN A 25 6.23 -10.30 4.43
N ILE A 26 5.29 -9.44 4.81
CA ILE A 26 5.45 -8.52 5.95
C ILE A 26 5.45 -9.32 7.26
N ARG A 27 6.53 -9.23 8.04
CA ARG A 27 6.72 -9.98 9.29
C ARG A 27 5.92 -9.42 10.46
N SER A 28 5.81 -8.10 10.53
CA SER A 28 5.22 -7.41 11.66
C SER A 28 3.73 -7.14 11.46
N GLY A 29 2.88 -7.79 12.24
CA GLY A 29 1.45 -7.48 12.30
C GLY A 29 1.16 -6.02 12.69
N ILE A 30 2.08 -5.36 13.44
CA ILE A 30 2.00 -3.93 13.75
C ILE A 30 2.11 -3.10 12.46
N ASN A 31 3.05 -3.44 11.55
CA ASN A 31 3.17 -2.75 10.27
C ASN A 31 1.92 -2.98 9.41
N VAL A 32 1.42 -4.21 9.34
CA VAL A 32 0.18 -4.54 8.61
C VAL A 32 -0.99 -3.68 9.11
N GLY A 33 -1.19 -3.62 10.42
CA GLY A 33 -2.26 -2.80 11.00
C GLY A 33 -2.06 -1.30 10.76
N ALA A 34 -0.81 -0.80 10.72
CA ALA A 34 -0.52 0.57 10.35
C ALA A 34 -0.89 0.87 8.89
N PHE A 35 -0.73 -0.10 7.97
CA PHE A 35 -1.21 0.03 6.59
C PHE A 35 -2.73 0.10 6.51
N PHE A 36 -3.46 -0.70 7.28
CA PHE A 36 -4.92 -0.56 7.37
C PHE A 36 -5.33 0.84 7.84
N ARG A 37 -4.66 1.36 8.87
CA ARG A 37 -4.95 2.69 9.41
C ARG A 37 -4.63 3.80 8.41
N SER A 38 -3.50 3.73 7.71
CA SER A 38 -3.16 4.67 6.64
C SER A 38 -4.10 4.52 5.44
N GLY A 39 -4.47 3.28 5.09
CA GLY A 39 -5.43 2.98 4.04
C GLY A 39 -6.82 3.59 4.31
N ASP A 40 -7.27 3.54 5.56
CA ASP A 40 -8.47 4.25 6.01
C ASP A 40 -8.34 5.76 5.81
N ALA A 41 -7.25 6.35 6.31
CA ALA A 41 -7.02 7.79 6.24
C ALA A 41 -7.04 8.35 4.81
N PHE A 42 -6.55 7.57 3.84
CA PHE A 42 -6.52 7.95 2.42
C PHE A 42 -7.63 7.29 1.59
N ARG A 43 -8.55 6.57 2.22
CA ARG A 43 -9.67 5.87 1.56
C ARG A 43 -9.24 5.00 0.38
N ILE A 44 -8.20 4.17 0.54
CA ILE A 44 -7.76 3.25 -0.51
C ILE A 44 -8.82 2.18 -0.80
N GLU A 45 -8.73 1.54 -1.97
CA GLU A 45 -9.69 0.49 -2.36
C GLU A 45 -9.55 -0.79 -1.54
N ALA A 46 -8.31 -1.29 -1.35
CA ALA A 46 -8.06 -2.52 -0.62
C ALA A 46 -6.58 -2.70 -0.22
N VAL A 47 -6.36 -3.65 0.70
CA VAL A 47 -5.05 -4.19 1.05
C VAL A 47 -4.98 -5.65 0.57
N GLU A 48 -3.95 -6.00 -0.18
CA GLU A 48 -3.66 -7.36 -0.67
C GLU A 48 -2.54 -7.95 0.21
N LEU A 49 -2.86 -8.99 0.97
CA LEU A 49 -1.95 -9.64 1.92
C LEU A 49 -1.34 -10.88 1.27
N CYS A 50 -0.03 -10.90 1.08
CA CYS A 50 0.64 -11.91 0.27
C CYS A 50 1.65 -12.75 1.07
N GLY A 51 1.72 -14.04 0.75
CA GLY A 51 2.64 -14.98 1.36
C GLY A 51 2.33 -15.18 2.84
N TYR A 52 3.34 -15.04 3.70
CA TYR A 52 3.17 -15.22 5.15
C TYR A 52 2.76 -13.93 5.89
N THR A 53 2.38 -12.87 5.19
CA THR A 53 1.82 -11.67 5.82
C THR A 53 0.59 -12.04 6.65
N ALA A 54 0.57 -11.62 7.91
CA ALA A 54 -0.54 -11.93 8.81
C ALA A 54 -1.85 -11.31 8.31
N ASN A 55 -2.94 -12.06 8.47
CA ASN A 55 -4.29 -11.63 8.09
C ASN A 55 -5.12 -11.24 9.32
N PRO A 56 -6.07 -10.29 9.20
CA PRO A 56 -7.08 -10.09 10.23
C PRO A 56 -7.97 -11.35 10.44
N PRO A 57 -8.42 -11.64 11.68
CA PRO A 57 -8.05 -10.94 12.90
C PRO A 57 -6.72 -11.47 13.47
N HIS A 58 -5.74 -10.61 13.57
CA HIS A 58 -4.46 -10.92 14.23
C HIS A 58 -4.22 -9.89 15.33
N ARG A 59 -3.78 -10.33 16.52
CA ARG A 59 -3.63 -9.48 17.70
C ARG A 59 -2.90 -8.16 17.42
N ASP A 60 -1.75 -8.23 16.74
CA ASP A 60 -0.91 -7.07 16.50
C ASP A 60 -1.49 -6.16 15.40
N ILE A 61 -2.22 -6.73 14.43
CA ILE A 61 -2.98 -5.96 13.45
C ILE A 61 -4.05 -5.15 14.15
N LEU A 62 -4.89 -5.80 14.97
CA LEU A 62 -5.97 -5.14 15.70
C LEU A 62 -5.45 -4.00 16.58
N LYS A 63 -4.29 -4.20 17.22
CA LYS A 63 -3.66 -3.21 18.10
C LYS A 63 -3.27 -1.92 17.36
N SER A 64 -2.78 -2.00 16.13
CA SER A 64 -2.27 -0.85 15.37
C SER A 64 -3.28 -0.31 14.34
N ALA A 65 -4.18 -1.15 13.84
CA ALA A 65 -5.25 -0.75 12.91
C ALA A 65 -6.33 0.11 13.58
N LEU A 66 -6.53 -0.02 14.90
CA LEU A 66 -7.56 0.72 15.66
C LEU A 66 -8.97 0.64 15.05
N GLY A 67 -9.36 -0.56 14.60
CA GLY A 67 -10.67 -0.85 14.00
C GLY A 67 -10.71 -0.75 12.47
N SER A 68 -9.74 -0.09 11.82
CA SER A 68 -9.77 0.10 10.35
C SER A 68 -9.73 -1.23 9.57
N SER A 69 -9.15 -2.28 10.11
CA SER A 69 -9.14 -3.61 9.50
C SER A 69 -10.51 -4.31 9.43
N GLU A 70 -11.55 -3.73 10.06
CA GLU A 70 -12.91 -4.26 10.02
C GLU A 70 -13.68 -3.77 8.78
N TYR A 71 -13.28 -2.64 8.19
CA TYR A 71 -14.01 -2.02 7.08
C TYR A 71 -13.15 -1.63 5.87
N VAL A 72 -11.83 -1.48 6.01
CA VAL A 72 -10.95 -1.38 4.84
C VAL A 72 -10.89 -2.74 4.16
N PRO A 73 -11.30 -2.87 2.90
CA PRO A 73 -11.32 -4.17 2.22
C PRO A 73 -9.92 -4.78 2.13
N TRP A 74 -9.85 -6.10 2.23
CA TRP A 74 -8.60 -6.83 2.04
C TRP A 74 -8.83 -8.20 1.41
N ARG A 75 -7.78 -8.73 0.78
CA ARG A 75 -7.74 -10.11 0.24
C ARG A 75 -6.42 -10.76 0.64
N SER A 76 -6.43 -12.09 0.74
CA SER A 76 -5.22 -12.89 0.95
C SER A 76 -4.83 -13.62 -0.32
N HIS A 77 -3.52 -13.69 -0.58
CA HIS A 77 -2.95 -14.36 -1.74
C HIS A 77 -1.77 -15.24 -1.31
N ASP A 78 -1.57 -16.36 -2.02
CA ASP A 78 -0.45 -17.26 -1.74
C ASP A 78 0.90 -16.59 -2.00
N SER A 79 0.96 -15.62 -2.93
CA SER A 79 2.16 -14.86 -3.27
C SER A 79 1.83 -13.47 -3.82
N ALA A 80 2.82 -12.57 -3.81
CA ALA A 80 2.70 -11.27 -4.47
C ALA A 80 2.51 -11.41 -5.99
N LEU A 81 3.14 -12.38 -6.62
CA LEU A 81 2.97 -12.65 -8.05
C LEU A 81 1.53 -12.96 -8.42
N THR A 82 0.84 -13.74 -7.60
CA THR A 82 -0.59 -14.05 -7.80
C THR A 82 -1.45 -12.79 -7.67
N ALA A 83 -1.18 -11.96 -6.68
CA ALA A 83 -1.88 -10.69 -6.48
C ALA A 83 -1.65 -9.74 -7.67
N ILE A 84 -0.39 -9.54 -8.09
CA ILE A 84 -0.01 -8.68 -9.20
C ILE A 84 -0.71 -9.12 -10.50
N ALA A 85 -0.70 -10.41 -10.81
CA ALA A 85 -1.36 -10.94 -12.01
C ALA A 85 -2.88 -10.69 -11.99
N SER A 86 -3.53 -10.72 -10.82
CA SER A 86 -4.94 -10.37 -10.68
C SER A 86 -5.17 -8.88 -10.89
N LEU A 87 -4.37 -8.04 -10.24
CA LEU A 87 -4.47 -6.59 -10.29
C LEU A 87 -4.25 -6.05 -11.71
N GLN A 88 -3.26 -6.58 -12.44
CA GLN A 88 -3.02 -6.19 -13.84
C GLN A 88 -4.20 -6.57 -14.74
N ARG A 89 -4.86 -7.73 -14.52
CA ARG A 89 -6.10 -8.09 -15.22
C ARG A 89 -7.29 -7.20 -14.86
N GLU A 90 -7.31 -6.67 -13.65
CA GLU A 90 -8.31 -5.69 -13.19
C GLU A 90 -8.00 -4.26 -13.71
N GLY A 91 -6.89 -4.05 -14.43
CA GLY A 91 -6.51 -2.77 -15.04
C GLY A 91 -5.63 -1.89 -14.16
N PHE A 92 -5.12 -2.39 -13.04
CA PHE A 92 -4.16 -1.66 -12.23
C PHE A 92 -2.78 -1.66 -12.85
N LYS A 93 -2.10 -0.52 -12.83
CA LYS A 93 -0.65 -0.44 -12.95
C LYS A 93 -0.02 -0.81 -11.62
N VAL A 94 1.06 -1.56 -11.64
CA VAL A 94 1.70 -2.07 -10.43
C VAL A 94 3.11 -1.51 -10.29
N ALA A 95 3.40 -0.91 -9.15
CA ALA A 95 4.74 -0.39 -8.83
C ALA A 95 5.32 -1.11 -7.60
N ALA A 96 6.56 -1.59 -7.70
CA ALA A 96 7.33 -1.99 -6.54
C ALA A 96 7.87 -0.74 -5.82
N ILE A 97 7.77 -0.70 -4.50
CA ILE A 97 8.33 0.38 -3.69
C ILE A 97 9.64 -0.12 -3.08
N GLU A 98 10.73 0.13 -3.82
CA GLU A 98 12.05 -0.41 -3.50
C GLU A 98 13.15 0.47 -4.10
N GLN A 99 14.36 0.39 -3.51
CA GLN A 99 15.56 0.99 -4.08
C GLN A 99 16.19 -0.01 -5.06
N ALA A 100 16.08 0.25 -6.34
CA ALA A 100 16.63 -0.59 -7.39
C ALA A 100 17.32 0.28 -8.46
N PRO A 101 18.28 -0.27 -9.23
CA PRO A 101 18.98 0.51 -10.25
C PRO A 101 18.08 1.17 -11.30
N SER A 102 16.90 0.60 -11.53
CA SER A 102 15.90 1.12 -12.48
C SER A 102 14.77 1.91 -11.83
N SER A 103 14.85 2.20 -10.52
CA SER A 103 13.81 2.93 -9.83
C SER A 103 13.74 4.39 -10.27
N ILE A 104 12.53 4.94 -10.28
CA ILE A 104 12.29 6.38 -10.41
C ILE A 104 12.01 6.96 -9.02
N ALA A 105 12.39 8.20 -8.79
CA ALA A 105 12.09 8.87 -7.54
C ALA A 105 10.58 9.13 -7.40
N LEU A 106 10.02 8.98 -6.20
CA LEU A 106 8.60 9.18 -5.94
C LEU A 106 8.08 10.55 -6.40
N HIS A 107 8.90 11.60 -6.28
CA HIS A 107 8.53 12.93 -6.74
C HIS A 107 8.47 13.05 -8.27
N ASP A 108 9.14 12.16 -9.02
CA ASP A 108 9.11 12.12 -10.49
C ASP A 108 7.99 11.20 -11.03
N TRP A 109 7.39 10.36 -10.19
CA TRP A 109 6.26 9.54 -10.59
C TRP A 109 5.05 10.41 -10.96
N GLN A 110 4.51 10.21 -12.16
CA GLN A 110 3.39 11.00 -12.69
C GLN A 110 2.27 10.06 -13.17
N PRO A 111 1.25 9.81 -12.33
CA PRO A 111 0.09 9.04 -12.76
C PRO A 111 -0.74 9.84 -13.77
N ALA A 112 -1.23 9.17 -14.80
CA ALA A 112 -2.18 9.79 -15.72
C ALA A 112 -3.59 9.86 -15.08
N PRO A 113 -4.42 10.82 -15.50
CA PRO A 113 -5.80 10.92 -15.03
C PRO A 113 -6.59 9.62 -15.28
N GLY A 114 -7.27 9.12 -14.25
CA GLY A 114 -8.10 7.93 -14.33
C GLY A 114 -7.35 6.60 -14.19
N GLU A 115 -6.04 6.61 -13.99
CA GLU A 115 -5.29 5.39 -13.71
C GLU A 115 -5.58 4.86 -12.30
N SER A 116 -5.59 3.53 -12.17
CA SER A 116 -5.59 2.82 -10.90
C SER A 116 -4.22 2.21 -10.65
N TRP A 117 -3.73 2.32 -9.42
CA TRP A 117 -2.38 1.88 -9.06
C TRP A 117 -2.38 0.89 -7.90
N ALA A 118 -1.50 -0.10 -7.98
CA ALA A 118 -1.18 -0.97 -6.86
C ALA A 118 0.30 -0.82 -6.49
N PHE A 119 0.57 -0.65 -5.20
CA PHE A 119 1.92 -0.44 -4.68
C PHE A 119 2.35 -1.61 -3.83
N VAL A 120 3.45 -2.26 -4.22
CA VAL A 120 3.99 -3.44 -3.55
C VAL A 120 5.04 -3.01 -2.54
N PHE A 121 4.86 -3.41 -1.30
CA PHE A 121 5.80 -3.21 -0.20
C PHE A 121 6.31 -4.56 0.26
N GLY A 122 7.63 -4.68 0.36
CA GLY A 122 8.29 -5.92 0.70
C GLY A 122 8.62 -6.09 2.18
N ASN A 123 9.19 -7.22 2.48
CA ASN A 123 9.66 -7.64 3.79
C ASN A 123 10.61 -6.61 4.42
N GLU A 124 10.51 -6.43 5.75
CA GLU A 124 11.28 -5.41 6.49
C GLU A 124 12.80 -5.62 6.46
N VAL A 125 13.25 -6.82 6.10
CA VAL A 125 14.68 -7.17 6.05
C VAL A 125 15.17 -7.38 4.63
N ARG A 126 14.36 -8.02 3.78
CA ARG A 126 14.73 -8.41 2.43
C ARG A 126 14.26 -7.43 1.36
N GLY A 127 13.31 -6.56 1.69
CA GLY A 127 12.65 -5.73 0.69
C GLY A 127 11.65 -6.50 -0.15
N VAL A 128 11.35 -5.98 -1.32
CA VAL A 128 10.54 -6.64 -2.37
C VAL A 128 11.40 -7.67 -3.07
N GLU A 129 10.87 -8.88 -3.29
CA GLU A 129 11.62 -9.96 -3.96
C GLU A 129 11.92 -9.60 -5.42
N ASP A 130 13.11 -10.00 -5.93
CA ASP A 130 13.55 -9.64 -7.28
C ASP A 130 12.54 -10.06 -8.36
N GLU A 131 11.98 -11.27 -8.25
CA GLU A 131 10.96 -11.78 -9.16
C GLU A 131 9.68 -10.93 -9.12
N THR A 132 9.35 -10.40 -7.96
CA THR A 132 8.21 -9.48 -7.78
C THR A 132 8.49 -8.12 -8.43
N ILE A 133 9.71 -7.59 -8.28
CA ILE A 133 10.14 -6.35 -8.95
C ILE A 133 10.04 -6.51 -10.46
N GLU A 134 10.55 -7.61 -11.02
CA GLU A 134 10.51 -7.91 -12.45
C GLU A 134 9.07 -8.01 -13.00
N ARG A 135 8.11 -8.39 -12.16
CA ARG A 135 6.70 -8.51 -12.54
C ARG A 135 5.94 -7.20 -12.49
N CYS A 136 6.45 -6.21 -11.76
CA CYS A 136 5.85 -4.88 -11.68
C CYS A 136 6.06 -4.06 -12.97
N ASP A 137 5.18 -3.12 -13.24
CA ASP A 137 5.29 -2.22 -14.41
C ASP A 137 6.42 -1.21 -14.23
N ILE A 138 6.67 -0.77 -12.99
CA ILE A 138 7.74 0.16 -12.63
C ILE A 138 8.22 -0.12 -11.19
N THR A 139 9.39 0.45 -10.86
CA THR A 139 9.89 0.54 -9.48
C THR A 139 10.00 1.99 -9.07
N ILE A 140 9.54 2.32 -7.88
CA ILE A 140 9.55 3.67 -7.32
C ILE A 140 10.34 3.66 -6.01
N GLU A 141 11.27 4.59 -5.85
CA GLU A 141 11.98 4.78 -4.60
C GLU A 141 11.58 6.08 -3.89
N ILE A 142 11.60 6.05 -2.56
CA ILE A 142 11.50 7.25 -1.73
C ILE A 142 12.94 7.73 -1.47
N PRO A 143 13.37 8.88 -2.03
CA PRO A 143 14.72 9.39 -1.80
C PRO A 143 15.00 9.61 -0.32
N GLN A 144 16.16 9.14 0.14
CA GLN A 144 16.60 9.22 1.53
C GLN A 144 17.96 9.92 1.60
N PHE A 145 18.12 10.82 2.55
CA PHE A 145 19.30 11.68 2.69
C PHE A 145 20.08 11.42 3.99
N GLY A 146 19.65 10.44 4.77
CA GLY A 146 20.27 10.08 6.04
C GLY A 146 21.33 9.00 5.91
N ALA A 147 22.00 8.71 7.03
CA ALA A 147 23.01 7.64 7.10
C ALA A 147 22.39 6.23 7.07
N LYS A 148 21.12 6.07 7.46
CA LYS A 148 20.37 4.82 7.31
C LYS A 148 19.71 4.78 5.94
N GLN A 149 19.82 3.63 5.27
CA GLN A 149 19.35 3.47 3.89
C GLN A 149 17.95 2.86 3.78
N SER A 150 17.21 2.81 4.88
CA SER A 150 15.85 2.25 4.88
C SER A 150 14.96 2.97 5.89
N LEU A 151 13.69 3.15 5.52
CA LEU A 151 12.59 3.56 6.38
C LEU A 151 11.82 2.34 6.88
N ASN A 152 11.08 2.48 7.96
CA ASN A 152 10.06 1.50 8.33
C ASN A 152 9.04 1.39 7.19
N VAL A 153 8.66 0.16 6.85
CA VAL A 153 7.78 -0.12 5.69
C VAL A 153 6.43 0.57 5.79
N SER A 154 5.85 0.67 6.98
CA SER A 154 4.56 1.36 7.15
C SER A 154 4.70 2.89 7.08
N VAL A 155 5.87 3.44 7.40
CA VAL A 155 6.21 4.86 7.16
C VAL A 155 6.30 5.12 5.65
N CYS A 156 7.00 4.25 4.90
CA CYS A 156 7.01 4.30 3.43
C CYS A 156 5.58 4.33 2.87
N GLY A 157 4.71 3.44 3.38
CA GLY A 157 3.30 3.39 3.00
C GLY A 157 2.57 4.71 3.22
N GLY A 158 2.75 5.34 4.38
CA GLY A 158 2.15 6.64 4.68
C GLY A 158 2.61 7.75 3.73
N ILE A 159 3.92 7.84 3.46
CA ILE A 159 4.51 8.82 2.53
C ILE A 159 3.96 8.60 1.11
N LEU A 160 3.94 7.35 0.65
CA LEU A 160 3.46 7.03 -0.69
C LEU A 160 1.97 7.33 -0.85
N LEU A 161 1.13 6.94 0.11
CA LEU A 161 -0.32 7.17 0.03
C LEU A 161 -0.67 8.65 0.05
N TRP A 162 0.04 9.47 0.83
CA TRP A 162 -0.09 10.92 0.79
C TRP A 162 0.25 11.48 -0.60
N GLU A 163 1.40 11.07 -1.17
CA GLU A 163 1.83 11.55 -2.48
C GLU A 163 0.90 11.06 -3.59
N ALA A 164 0.40 9.82 -3.52
CA ALA A 164 -0.59 9.30 -4.44
C ALA A 164 -1.89 10.10 -4.40
N ALA A 165 -2.44 10.36 -3.21
CA ALA A 165 -3.65 11.19 -3.08
C ALA A 165 -3.46 12.60 -3.67
N ARG A 166 -2.30 13.22 -3.42
CA ARG A 166 -1.95 14.54 -3.95
C ARG A 166 -1.83 14.55 -5.47
N LYS A 167 -1.09 13.59 -6.04
CA LYS A 167 -0.81 13.54 -7.51
C LYS A 167 -2.01 13.07 -8.31
N MET A 168 -2.81 12.18 -7.77
CA MET A 168 -4.06 11.70 -8.39
C MET A 168 -5.22 12.68 -8.17
N GLN A 169 -4.97 13.85 -7.54
CA GLN A 169 -5.96 14.91 -7.28
C GLN A 169 -7.21 14.39 -6.57
N PHE A 170 -7.00 13.47 -5.61
CA PHE A 170 -8.11 12.90 -4.85
C PHE A 170 -8.78 13.99 -4.02
N PRO A 171 -10.11 14.17 -4.10
CA PRO A 171 -10.81 15.26 -3.41
C PRO A 171 -10.78 15.08 -1.90
N TYR A 172 -10.48 16.15 -1.19
CA TYR A 172 -10.50 16.24 0.28
C TYR A 172 -11.92 16.41 0.82
#